data_6c95fb87d368d0b8fae2d5b773f79176
#
_entry.id   6c95fb87d368d0b8fae2d5b773f79176
#
_cell.length_a   1.000
_cell.length_b   1.000
_cell.length_c   1.000
_cell.angle_alpha   90.00
_cell.angle_beta   90.00
_cell.angle_gamma   90.00
#
_symmetry.space_group_name_H-M   'P 1'
#
loop_
_entity.id
_entity.type
_entity.pdbx_description
1 polymer ?
#
loop_
_entity_poly.entity_id
_entity_poly.type
_entity_poly.pdbx_seq_one_letter_code
_entity_poly.pdbx_strand_id
1 'polypeptide(L)'
;MTASINLAHKLATFSDHFAPRTVATFNGLDIMVVKIQGAFQWHSHSDSDDFFLVLQGRMRVETEYGHAEIGPGEIFIVPRGVRHRPVADDECHVMLIEPTGMPNTGDAATAAPRRVI
;
A
#
# COMPACT_ATOMS: atom_id res chain seq x y z
N MET A 1 6.94 -14.10 20.75
CA MET A 1 7.24 -14.14 19.32
C MET A 1 8.74 -14.15 19.11
N THR A 2 9.24 -15.09 18.31
CA THR A 2 10.69 -15.28 18.10
C THR A 2 11.08 -15.29 16.61
N ALA A 3 10.14 -15.29 15.69
CA ALA A 3 10.41 -15.39 14.27
C ALA A 3 10.42 -14.02 13.59
N SER A 4 11.38 -13.82 12.69
CA SER A 4 11.36 -12.67 11.78
C SER A 4 10.28 -12.85 10.72
N ILE A 5 9.84 -11.75 10.14
CA ILE A 5 8.86 -11.74 9.05
C ILE A 5 9.60 -11.49 7.75
N ASN A 6 9.51 -12.45 6.82
CA ASN A 6 10.11 -12.31 5.50
C ASN A 6 9.03 -11.85 4.51
N LEU A 7 9.16 -10.62 4.03
CA LEU A 7 8.14 -10.02 3.16
C LEU A 7 8.03 -10.74 1.82
N ALA A 8 9.13 -11.23 1.26
CA ALA A 8 9.10 -11.98 0.01
C ALA A 8 8.33 -13.29 0.15
N HIS A 9 8.49 -13.98 1.30
CA HIS A 9 7.72 -15.19 1.59
C HIS A 9 6.23 -14.89 1.72
N LYS A 10 5.88 -13.79 2.38
CA LYS A 10 4.48 -13.37 2.50
C LYS A 10 3.87 -13.04 1.14
N LEU A 11 4.59 -12.30 0.31
CA LEU A 11 4.17 -11.95 -1.04
C LEU A 11 3.96 -13.18 -1.94
N ALA A 12 4.73 -14.25 -1.72
CA ALA A 12 4.59 -15.48 -2.49
C ALA A 12 3.30 -16.25 -2.20
N THR A 13 2.53 -15.88 -1.17
CA THR A 13 1.31 -16.61 -0.76
C THR A 13 0.04 -16.13 -1.45
N PHE A 14 0.08 -15.05 -2.22
CA PHE A 14 -1.10 -14.54 -2.91
C PHE A 14 -0.72 -13.92 -4.27
N SER A 15 -1.71 -13.74 -5.14
CA SER A 15 -1.50 -13.22 -6.50
C SER A 15 -2.47 -12.11 -6.92
N ASP A 16 -3.53 -11.87 -6.17
CA ASP A 16 -4.50 -10.81 -6.50
C ASP A 16 -3.88 -9.42 -6.32
N HIS A 17 -4.42 -8.45 -7.05
CA HIS A 17 -3.93 -7.08 -7.05
C HIS A 17 -4.82 -6.16 -6.20
N PHE A 18 -4.23 -5.09 -5.67
CA PHE A 18 -4.90 -4.05 -4.89
C PHE A 18 -5.65 -4.58 -3.66
N ALA A 19 -5.20 -5.71 -3.13
CA ALA A 19 -5.76 -6.34 -1.94
C ALA A 19 -4.66 -6.54 -0.88
N PRO A 20 -4.40 -5.51 -0.06
CA PRO A 20 -3.31 -5.55 0.91
C PRO A 20 -3.44 -6.67 1.93
N ARG A 21 -2.30 -7.21 2.35
CA ARG A 21 -2.18 -8.19 3.43
C ARG A 21 -1.43 -7.58 4.60
N THR A 22 -2.02 -7.63 5.78
CA THR A 22 -1.34 -7.20 7.01
C THR A 22 -0.39 -8.31 7.46
N VAL A 23 0.89 -7.98 7.55
CA VAL A 23 1.94 -8.94 7.97
C VAL A 23 2.39 -8.71 9.40
N ALA A 24 2.17 -7.53 9.96
CA ALA A 24 2.54 -7.17 11.32
C ALA A 24 1.78 -5.93 11.76
N THR A 25 1.80 -5.68 13.06
CA THR A 25 1.34 -4.41 13.63
C THR A 25 2.49 -3.77 14.41
N PHE A 26 2.55 -2.46 14.40
CA PHE A 26 3.56 -1.68 15.07
C PHE A 26 2.96 -0.37 15.57
N ASN A 27 2.87 -0.21 16.90
CA ASN A 27 2.36 1.03 17.52
C ASN A 27 1.00 1.49 16.98
N GLY A 28 0.04 0.56 16.87
CA GLY A 28 -1.29 0.87 16.34
C GLY A 28 -1.35 1.02 14.84
N LEU A 29 -0.28 0.67 14.13
CA LEU A 29 -0.20 0.72 12.68
C LEU A 29 -0.17 -0.70 12.11
N ASP A 30 -0.83 -0.90 10.97
CA ASP A 30 -0.68 -2.11 10.18
C ASP A 30 0.48 -1.94 9.21
N ILE A 31 1.40 -2.91 9.22
CA ILE A 31 2.40 -3.06 8.16
C ILE A 31 1.85 -4.06 7.17
N MET A 32 1.72 -3.65 5.91
CA MET A 32 1.07 -4.43 4.87
C MET A 32 1.97 -4.61 3.67
N VAL A 33 1.72 -5.67 2.92
CA VAL A 33 2.27 -5.85 1.57
C VAL A 33 1.12 -5.97 0.58
N VAL A 34 1.33 -5.45 -0.62
CA VAL A 34 0.34 -5.45 -1.69
C VAL A 34 1.04 -5.65 -3.02
N LYS A 35 0.37 -6.35 -3.93
CA LYS A 35 0.75 -6.40 -5.34
C LYS A 35 -0.16 -5.48 -6.11
N ILE A 36 0.41 -4.67 -6.99
CA ILE A 36 -0.36 -3.76 -7.83
C ILE A 36 0.02 -3.92 -9.29
N GLN A 37 -0.98 -3.77 -10.16
CA GLN A 37 -0.80 -3.66 -11.61
C GLN A 37 -2.00 -2.92 -12.18
N GLY A 38 -1.77 -1.95 -13.05
CA GLY A 38 -2.80 -1.05 -13.54
C GLY A 38 -2.98 0.15 -12.61
N ALA A 39 -4.07 0.87 -12.80
CA ALA A 39 -4.41 2.07 -12.05
C ALA A 39 -5.45 1.77 -10.96
N PHE A 40 -5.17 2.21 -9.76
CA PHE A 40 -6.16 2.17 -8.68
C PHE A 40 -7.14 3.34 -8.81
N GLN A 41 -8.21 3.30 -8.06
CA GLN A 41 -9.17 4.41 -8.02
C GLN A 41 -8.57 5.64 -7.33
N TRP A 42 -8.99 6.82 -7.76
CA TRP A 42 -8.68 8.06 -7.07
C TRP A 42 -9.35 8.07 -5.70
N HIS A 43 -8.58 8.41 -4.66
CA HIS A 43 -9.08 8.45 -3.28
C HIS A 43 -8.21 9.35 -2.42
N SER A 44 -8.64 9.55 -1.19
CA SER A 44 -7.86 10.26 -0.17
C SER A 44 -8.15 9.67 1.20
N HIS A 45 -7.22 9.89 2.14
CA HIS A 45 -7.40 9.56 3.56
C HIS A 45 -7.40 10.87 4.35
N SER A 46 -8.50 11.17 5.03
CA SER A 46 -8.65 12.45 5.74
C SER A 46 -7.82 12.53 7.01
N ASP A 47 -7.55 11.40 7.66
CA ASP A 47 -6.99 11.33 9.01
C ASP A 47 -5.56 10.79 9.07
N SER A 48 -4.99 10.41 7.94
CA SER A 48 -3.67 9.79 7.91
C SER A 48 -2.93 10.10 6.62
N ASP A 49 -1.62 10.23 6.72
CA ASP A 49 -0.73 10.19 5.57
C ASP A 49 -0.73 8.77 4.99
N ASP A 50 -0.40 8.64 3.72
CA ASP A 50 -0.33 7.35 3.04
C ASP A 50 1.13 7.05 2.68
N PHE A 51 1.64 5.91 3.16
CA PHE A 51 3.04 5.53 3.06
C PHE A 51 3.23 4.43 2.03
N PHE A 52 4.15 4.64 1.09
CA PHE A 52 4.53 3.66 0.07
C PHE A 52 6.03 3.40 0.11
N LEU A 53 6.42 2.13 0.14
CA LEU A 53 7.80 1.69 -0.07
C LEU A 53 7.79 0.59 -1.14
N VAL A 54 8.46 0.82 -2.27
CA VAL A 54 8.56 -0.19 -3.31
C VAL A 54 9.58 -1.25 -2.92
N LEU A 55 9.17 -2.51 -2.98
CA LEU A 55 10.03 -3.68 -2.72
C LEU A 55 10.55 -4.28 -4.02
N GLN A 56 9.72 -4.33 -5.06
CA GLN A 56 10.05 -4.89 -6.36
C GLN A 56 9.22 -4.23 -7.44
N GLY A 57 9.84 -3.98 -8.59
CA GLY A 57 9.18 -3.32 -9.70
C GLY A 57 9.21 -1.80 -9.57
N ARG A 58 8.37 -1.12 -10.32
CA ARG A 58 8.25 0.33 -10.32
C ARG A 58 6.80 0.74 -10.34
N MET A 59 6.51 1.85 -9.70
CA MET A 59 5.17 2.45 -9.71
C MET A 59 5.28 3.96 -9.78
N ARG A 60 4.16 4.61 -10.06
CA ARG A 60 4.01 6.03 -9.82
C ARG A 60 2.82 6.26 -8.88
N VAL A 61 2.91 7.30 -8.09
CA VAL A 61 1.76 7.80 -7.32
C VAL A 61 1.31 9.08 -8.00
N GLU A 62 0.12 9.05 -8.58
CA GLU A 62 -0.50 10.22 -9.18
C GLU A 62 -1.26 10.97 -8.11
N THR A 63 -1.05 12.27 -8.00
CA THR A 63 -1.77 13.13 -7.06
C THR A 63 -2.40 14.29 -7.83
N GLU A 64 -3.32 15.00 -7.17
CA GLU A 64 -3.91 16.22 -7.72
C GLU A 64 -2.88 17.33 -7.99
N TYR A 65 -1.65 17.19 -7.49
CA TYR A 65 -0.56 18.18 -7.65
C TYR A 65 0.57 17.70 -8.57
N GLY A 66 0.42 16.53 -9.18
CA GLY A 66 1.45 15.93 -10.03
C GLY A 66 1.69 14.48 -9.62
N HIS A 67 2.78 13.90 -10.12
CA HIS A 67 3.08 12.50 -9.82
C HIS A 67 4.52 12.32 -9.38
N ALA A 68 4.76 11.22 -8.65
CA ALA A 68 6.10 10.75 -8.30
C ALA A 68 6.29 9.33 -8.80
N GLU A 69 7.46 9.06 -9.39
CA GLU A 69 7.85 7.70 -9.77
C GLU A 69 8.79 7.16 -8.71
N ILE A 70 8.54 5.92 -8.26
CA ILE A 70 9.33 5.26 -7.24
C ILE A 70 9.67 3.83 -7.65
N GLY A 71 10.90 3.44 -7.38
CA GLY A 71 11.43 2.12 -7.62
C GLY A 71 11.88 1.42 -6.34
N PRO A 72 12.51 0.23 -6.44
CA PRO A 72 12.89 -0.55 -5.28
C PRO A 72 13.72 0.23 -4.26
N GLY A 73 13.31 0.15 -2.99
CA GLY A 73 13.98 0.85 -1.90
C GLY A 73 13.61 2.31 -1.75
N GLU A 74 12.73 2.85 -2.59
CA GLU A 74 12.28 4.23 -2.51
C GLU A 74 10.93 4.36 -1.83
N ILE A 75 10.74 5.44 -1.09
CA ILE A 75 9.49 5.72 -0.41
C ILE A 75 8.84 6.99 -0.97
N PHE A 76 7.51 7.05 -0.84
CA PHE A 76 6.74 8.26 -1.09
C PHE A 76 5.63 8.37 -0.04
N ILE A 77 5.46 9.56 0.50
CA ILE A 77 4.42 9.85 1.48
C ILE A 77 3.42 10.80 0.84
N VAL A 78 2.15 10.38 0.77
CA VAL A 78 1.05 11.26 0.38
C VAL A 78 0.51 11.91 1.65
N PRO A 79 0.53 13.24 1.77
CA PRO A 79 -0.05 13.90 2.93
C PRO A 79 -1.55 13.62 3.04
N ARG A 80 -2.04 13.56 4.28
CA ARG A 80 -3.48 13.40 4.52
C ARG A 80 -4.31 14.40 3.73
N GLY A 81 -5.45 13.95 3.22
CA GLY A 81 -6.36 14.79 2.47
C GLY A 81 -6.00 14.99 1.00
N VAL A 82 -4.81 14.63 0.56
CA VAL A 82 -4.40 14.77 -0.83
C VAL A 82 -5.00 13.63 -1.67
N ARG A 83 -5.71 13.99 -2.71
CA ARG A 83 -6.27 13.03 -3.66
C ARG A 83 -5.19 12.39 -4.50
N HIS A 84 -5.19 11.06 -4.56
CA HIS A 84 -4.13 10.30 -5.22
C HIS A 84 -4.59 8.93 -5.67
N ARG A 85 -3.75 8.29 -6.48
CA ARG A 85 -3.87 6.86 -6.81
C ARG A 85 -2.50 6.27 -7.15
N PRO A 86 -2.21 5.02 -6.75
CA PRO A 86 -1.06 4.29 -7.25
C PRO A 86 -1.35 3.71 -8.64
N VAL A 87 -0.32 3.69 -9.49
CA VAL A 87 -0.38 3.13 -10.84
C VAL A 87 0.91 2.38 -11.13
N ALA A 88 0.80 1.16 -11.64
CA ALA A 88 1.95 0.39 -12.09
C ALA A 88 1.66 -0.24 -13.45
N ASP A 89 2.57 -0.06 -14.42
CA ASP A 89 2.40 -0.64 -15.75
C ASP A 89 2.61 -2.16 -15.71
N ASP A 90 3.63 -2.62 -14.96
CA ASP A 90 3.88 -4.03 -14.68
C ASP A 90 3.67 -4.29 -13.19
N GLU A 91 3.56 -5.56 -12.79
CA GLU A 91 3.35 -5.91 -11.40
C GLU A 91 4.43 -5.31 -10.50
N CYS A 92 4.01 -4.64 -9.45
CA CYS A 92 4.85 -3.99 -8.48
C CYS A 92 4.47 -4.47 -7.07
N HIS A 93 5.48 -4.75 -6.25
CA HIS A 93 5.28 -5.16 -4.86
C HIS A 93 5.63 -3.99 -3.94
N VAL A 94 4.70 -3.66 -3.06
CA VAL A 94 4.75 -2.45 -2.25
C VAL A 94 4.49 -2.78 -0.78
N MET A 95 5.25 -2.15 0.12
CA MET A 95 4.94 -2.16 1.54
C MET A 95 4.20 -0.87 1.89
N LEU A 96 3.11 -1.03 2.62
CA LEU A 96 2.28 0.07 3.13
C LEU A 96 2.32 0.08 4.64
N ILE A 97 2.19 1.25 5.24
CA ILE A 97 2.00 1.40 6.69
C ILE A 97 0.83 2.36 6.88
N GLU A 98 -0.20 1.91 7.60
CA GLU A 98 -1.41 2.68 7.86
C GLU A 98 -1.94 2.39 9.26
N PRO A 99 -2.72 3.30 9.86
CA PRO A 99 -3.44 2.99 11.10
C PRO A 99 -4.28 1.74 10.94
N THR A 100 -4.27 0.88 11.94
CA THR A 100 -5.04 -0.38 11.92
C THR A 100 -6.52 -0.10 11.68
N GLY A 101 -7.10 -0.79 10.68
CA GLY A 101 -8.51 -0.63 10.30
C GLY A 101 -8.79 0.49 9.30
N MET A 102 -7.76 1.20 8.83
CA MET A 102 -7.93 2.24 7.79
C MET A 102 -8.36 1.59 6.47
N PRO A 103 -9.49 2.01 5.87
CA PRO A 103 -9.88 1.49 4.55
C PRO A 103 -8.89 1.91 3.48
N ASN A 104 -8.44 0.97 2.66
CA ASN A 104 -7.42 1.23 1.63
C ASN A 104 -7.87 2.22 0.55
N THR A 105 -9.16 2.44 0.40
CA THR A 105 -9.75 3.40 -0.54
C THR A 105 -10.17 4.71 0.13
N GLY A 106 -9.99 4.83 1.44
CA GLY A 106 -10.53 5.95 2.23
C GLY A 106 -12.03 5.82 2.52
N ASP A 107 -12.69 4.79 2.00
CA ASP A 107 -14.13 4.55 2.15
C ASP A 107 -14.36 3.06 2.45
N ALA A 108 -14.90 2.76 3.63
CA ALA A 108 -15.16 1.38 4.05
C ALA A 108 -16.08 0.61 3.09
N ALA A 109 -16.98 1.31 2.36
CA ALA A 109 -17.90 0.68 1.42
C ALA A 109 -17.21 0.11 0.18
N THR A 110 -16.04 0.62 -0.20
CA THR A 110 -15.29 0.20 -1.38
C THR A 110 -13.96 -0.45 -1.06
N ALA A 111 -13.58 -0.49 0.21
CA ALA A 111 -12.28 -1.00 0.65
C ALA A 111 -12.19 -2.52 0.56
N ALA A 112 -10.99 -3.02 0.30
CA ALA A 112 -10.68 -4.44 0.46
C ALA A 112 -10.78 -4.82 1.94
N PRO A 113 -11.21 -6.06 2.28
CA PRO A 113 -11.25 -6.50 3.67
C PRO A 113 -9.84 -6.60 4.24
N ARG A 114 -9.68 -6.31 5.54
CA ARG A 114 -8.42 -6.51 6.24
C ARG A 114 -8.12 -8.01 6.30
N ARG A 115 -6.92 -8.39 5.84
CA ARG A 115 -6.45 -9.79 5.85
C ARG A 115 -5.08 -9.85 6.50
N VAL A 116 -5.00 -10.58 7.60
CA VAL A 116 -3.75 -10.84 8.31
C VAL A 116 -3.16 -12.17 7.84
N ILE A 117 -1.90 -12.16 7.50
CA ILE A 117 -1.21 -13.37 7.03
C ILE A 117 0.08 -13.64 7.80
#